data_4f4808942cfb603b62b95ca2c89e016f
#
_entry.id   4f4808942cfb603b62b95ca2c89e016f
#
_cell.length_a   1.000
_cell.length_b   1.000
_cell.length_c   1.000
_cell.angle_alpha   90.00
_cell.angle_beta   90.00
_cell.angle_gamma   90.00
#
_symmetry.space_group_name_H-M   'P 1'
#
loop_
_entity.id
_entity.type
_entity.pdbx_description
1 polymer ?
#
loop_
_entity_poly.entity_id
_entity_poly.type
_entity_poly.pdbx_seq_one_letter_code
_entity_poly.pdbx_strand_id
1 'polypeptide(L)'
;MKFIINGGFINLQDCQDQLTKVDGVMVGRAIQSNPFLLTNVDELFYNQSPSKIDRLTVVKEYFDYIQSSFNHTSGYKLLSPLLAMCFGLPGSKKFKQDLNELIRTRDVVRLKETYKKAFEY
;
A
#
# COMPACT_ATOMS: atom_id res chain seq x y z
N MET A 1 -9.45 31.61 -5.51
CA MET A 1 -8.69 30.56 -6.23
C MET A 1 -8.07 29.62 -5.22
N LYS A 2 -8.16 28.31 -5.47
CA LYS A 2 -7.55 27.30 -4.60
C LYS A 2 -6.24 26.81 -5.21
N PHE A 3 -5.22 26.66 -4.36
CA PHE A 3 -3.90 26.16 -4.77
C PHE A 3 -3.63 24.80 -4.14
N ILE A 4 -3.29 23.83 -4.98
CA ILE A 4 -2.89 22.49 -4.57
C ILE A 4 -1.44 22.27 -4.99
N ILE A 5 -0.58 21.95 -4.04
CA ILE A 5 0.84 21.72 -4.30
C ILE A 5 1.12 20.23 -4.48
N ASN A 6 1.92 19.89 -5.49
CA ASN A 6 2.45 18.55 -5.74
C ASN A 6 3.97 18.67 -5.80
N GLY A 7 4.67 18.09 -4.85
CA GLY A 7 6.12 18.23 -4.87
C GLY A 7 6.85 17.37 -3.84
N GLY A 8 7.16 16.12 -4.17
CA GLY A 8 8.13 15.32 -3.44
C GLY A 8 7.79 15.03 -1.98
N PHE A 9 6.53 15.06 -1.59
CA PHE A 9 6.14 14.71 -0.23
C PHE A 9 6.38 13.23 0.04
N ILE A 10 7.09 12.93 1.11
CA ILE A 10 7.44 11.57 1.54
C ILE A 10 6.90 11.22 2.93
N ASN A 11 6.33 12.19 3.63
CA ASN A 11 5.70 11.97 4.94
C ASN A 11 4.53 12.93 5.13
N LEU A 12 3.64 12.63 6.08
CA LEU A 12 2.46 13.42 6.35
C LEU A 12 2.79 14.74 7.09
N GLN A 13 3.87 14.81 7.83
CA GLN A 13 4.26 16.02 8.54
C GLN A 13 4.57 17.16 7.56
N ASP A 14 5.30 16.87 6.49
CA ASP A 14 5.59 17.88 5.45
C ASP A 14 4.32 18.34 4.75
N CYS A 15 3.37 17.44 4.52
CA CYS A 15 2.04 17.79 3.99
C CYS A 15 1.31 18.75 4.92
N GLN A 16 1.31 18.46 6.21
CA GLN A 16 0.64 19.26 7.22
C GLN A 16 1.26 20.66 7.29
N ASP A 17 2.59 20.77 7.23
CA ASP A 17 3.29 22.06 7.23
C ASP A 17 2.92 22.90 6.01
N GLN A 18 2.80 22.30 4.83
CA GLN A 18 2.42 23.00 3.60
C GLN A 18 0.95 23.46 3.61
N LEU A 19 0.06 22.76 4.28
CA LEU A 19 -1.36 23.13 4.37
C LEU A 19 -1.59 24.45 5.13
N THR A 20 -0.60 24.97 5.83
CA THR A 20 -0.66 26.32 6.39
C THR A 20 -0.52 27.42 5.33
N LYS A 21 -0.03 27.08 4.13
CA LYS A 21 0.28 28.02 3.05
C LYS A 21 -0.55 27.80 1.79
N VAL A 22 -1.07 26.60 1.60
CA VAL A 22 -1.85 26.21 0.40
C VAL A 22 -3.13 25.50 0.81
N ASP A 23 -4.07 25.36 -0.12
CA ASP A 23 -5.39 24.76 0.14
C ASP A 23 -5.36 23.23 0.13
N GLY A 24 -4.41 22.64 -0.54
CA GLY A 24 -4.29 21.18 -0.60
C GLY A 24 -2.89 20.73 -0.98
N VAL A 25 -2.60 19.47 -0.68
CA VAL A 25 -1.35 18.82 -1.07
C VAL A 25 -1.66 17.51 -1.80
N MET A 26 -0.83 17.19 -2.78
CA MET A 26 -0.93 15.95 -3.55
C MET A 26 0.30 15.10 -3.27
N VAL A 27 0.08 13.83 -2.93
CA VAL A 27 1.14 12.85 -2.70
C VAL A 27 1.01 11.75 -3.75
N GLY A 28 2.08 11.49 -4.48
CA GLY A 28 2.08 10.50 -5.56
C GLY A 28 3.01 9.31 -5.29
N ARG A 29 4.27 9.47 -5.65
CA ARG A 29 5.26 8.39 -5.63
C ARG A 29 5.46 7.74 -4.26
N ALA A 30 5.38 8.51 -3.18
CA ALA A 30 5.56 7.99 -1.83
C ALA A 30 4.50 6.94 -1.48
N ILE A 31 3.25 7.12 -1.94
CA ILE A 31 2.16 6.17 -1.71
C ILE A 31 2.34 4.90 -2.54
N GLN A 32 2.86 5.01 -3.76
CA GLN A 32 3.17 3.84 -4.58
C GLN A 32 4.24 2.96 -3.95
N SER A 33 5.19 3.57 -3.24
CA SER A 33 6.26 2.84 -2.54
C SER A 33 5.81 2.33 -1.17
N ASN A 34 4.96 3.08 -0.47
CA ASN A 34 4.47 2.75 0.86
C ASN A 34 3.04 3.24 1.05
N PRO A 35 2.03 2.44 0.70
CA PRO A 35 0.62 2.83 0.86
C PRO A 35 0.20 3.05 2.32
N PHE A 36 0.90 2.46 3.27
CA PHE A 36 0.60 2.63 4.71
C PHE A 36 1.01 4.00 5.24
N LEU A 37 1.65 4.84 4.43
CA LEU A 37 1.82 6.25 4.71
C LEU A 37 0.48 6.94 5.04
N LEU A 38 -0.61 6.48 4.44
CA LEU A 38 -1.94 7.07 4.61
C LEU A 38 -2.67 6.66 5.89
N THR A 39 -2.09 5.78 6.71
CA THR A 39 -2.77 5.22 7.90
C THR A 39 -3.25 6.33 8.86
N ASN A 40 -2.52 7.40 9.00
CA ASN A 40 -2.81 8.48 9.95
C ASN A 40 -3.48 9.71 9.33
N VAL A 41 -3.91 9.63 8.07
CA VAL A 41 -4.50 10.79 7.36
C VAL A 41 -5.76 11.29 8.05
N ASP A 42 -6.66 10.39 8.43
CA ASP A 42 -7.94 10.78 9.04
C ASP A 42 -7.74 11.47 10.39
N GLU A 43 -6.79 11.00 11.18
CA GLU A 43 -6.45 11.61 12.45
C GLU A 43 -5.79 12.97 12.26
N LEU A 44 -4.79 13.08 11.40
CA LEU A 44 -3.97 14.28 11.26
C LEU A 44 -4.68 15.43 10.52
N PHE A 45 -5.53 15.11 9.54
CA PHE A 45 -6.11 16.13 8.65
C PHE A 45 -7.62 16.32 8.82
N TYR A 46 -8.32 15.35 9.40
CA TYR A 46 -9.79 15.38 9.49
C TYR A 46 -10.33 15.25 10.91
N ASN A 47 -9.48 15.37 11.93
CA ASN A 47 -9.87 15.29 13.35
C ASN A 47 -10.66 14.03 13.71
N GLN A 48 -10.38 12.92 13.03
CA GLN A 48 -11.00 11.63 13.32
C GLN A 48 -10.22 10.89 14.41
N SER A 49 -10.85 9.86 15.00
CA SER A 49 -10.17 8.96 15.89
C SER A 49 -9.01 8.24 15.17
N PRO A 50 -7.93 7.87 15.89
CA PRO A 50 -6.84 7.10 15.28
C PRO A 50 -7.36 5.86 14.56
N SER A 51 -6.85 5.61 13.35
CA SER A 51 -7.22 4.44 12.56
C SER A 51 -6.75 3.17 13.25
N LYS A 52 -7.65 2.19 13.31
CA LYS A 52 -7.35 0.83 13.79
C LYS A 52 -7.00 -0.12 12.64
N ILE A 53 -6.71 0.42 11.47
CA ILE A 53 -6.37 -0.38 10.30
C ILE A 53 -5.07 -1.11 10.55
N ASP A 54 -5.15 -2.43 10.45
CA ASP A 54 -4.02 -3.33 10.57
C ASP A 54 -3.51 -3.72 9.18
N ARG A 55 -2.19 -3.74 9.01
CA ARG A 55 -1.53 -4.10 7.75
C ARG A 55 -1.98 -5.47 7.24
N LEU A 56 -2.05 -6.47 8.13
CA LEU A 56 -2.46 -7.82 7.75
C LEU A 56 -3.88 -7.87 7.23
N THR A 57 -4.80 -7.14 7.85
CA THR A 57 -6.19 -7.07 7.39
C THR A 57 -6.28 -6.49 5.98
N VAL A 58 -5.59 -5.40 5.73
CA VAL A 58 -5.55 -4.77 4.39
C VAL A 58 -5.00 -5.73 3.34
N VAL A 59 -3.92 -6.43 3.66
CA VAL A 59 -3.31 -7.38 2.73
C VAL A 59 -4.23 -8.56 2.46
N LYS A 60 -4.93 -9.08 3.47
CA LYS A 60 -5.91 -10.15 3.30
C LYS A 60 -7.06 -9.75 2.39
N GLU A 61 -7.61 -8.56 2.58
CA GLU A 61 -8.64 -8.01 1.72
C GLU A 61 -8.13 -7.85 0.28
N TYR A 62 -6.89 -7.45 0.12
CA TYR A 62 -6.27 -7.33 -1.19
C TYR A 62 -6.10 -8.70 -1.88
N PHE A 63 -5.78 -9.76 -1.14
CA PHE A 63 -5.77 -11.11 -1.72
C PHE A 63 -7.13 -11.53 -2.25
N ASP A 64 -8.20 -11.20 -1.57
CA ASP A 64 -9.55 -11.50 -2.06
C ASP A 64 -9.86 -10.73 -3.34
N TYR A 65 -9.41 -9.48 -3.43
CA TYR A 65 -9.49 -8.69 -4.64
C TYR A 65 -8.69 -9.31 -5.80
N ILE A 66 -7.47 -9.78 -5.54
CA ILE A 66 -6.64 -10.48 -6.55
C ILE A 66 -7.41 -11.68 -7.10
N GLN A 67 -7.98 -12.49 -6.22
CA GLN A 67 -8.70 -13.71 -6.61
C GLN A 67 -9.86 -13.39 -7.55
N SER A 68 -10.62 -12.35 -7.27
CA SER A 68 -11.75 -11.94 -8.10
C SER A 68 -11.35 -11.27 -9.41
N SER A 69 -10.12 -10.75 -9.52
CA SER A 69 -9.68 -9.90 -10.63
C SER A 69 -8.72 -10.57 -11.60
N PHE A 70 -8.27 -11.80 -11.35
CA PHE A 70 -7.30 -12.48 -12.20
C PHE A 70 -7.75 -12.65 -13.66
N ASN A 71 -9.05 -12.82 -13.88
CA ASN A 71 -9.60 -13.01 -15.23
C ASN A 71 -9.72 -11.72 -16.03
N HIS A 72 -9.62 -10.56 -15.36
CA HIS A 72 -9.88 -9.24 -15.97
C HIS A 72 -8.66 -8.33 -15.97
N THR A 73 -7.65 -8.63 -15.19
CA THR A 73 -6.48 -7.77 -15.00
C THR A 73 -5.21 -8.61 -15.10
N SER A 74 -4.14 -8.03 -15.69
CA SER A 74 -2.86 -8.73 -15.77
C SER A 74 -2.32 -9.01 -14.34
N GLY A 75 -1.71 -10.18 -14.17
CA GLY A 75 -1.12 -10.53 -12.89
C GLY A 75 -0.09 -9.53 -12.39
N TYR A 76 0.71 -8.96 -13.29
CA TYR A 76 1.70 -7.96 -12.95
C TYR A 76 1.10 -6.70 -12.33
N LYS A 77 -0.02 -6.21 -12.87
CA LYS A 77 -0.72 -5.04 -12.33
C LYS A 77 -1.31 -5.30 -10.95
N LEU A 78 -1.78 -6.52 -10.71
CA LEU A 78 -2.31 -6.93 -9.41
C LEU A 78 -1.19 -7.08 -8.37
N LEU A 79 -0.02 -7.54 -8.79
CA LEU A 79 1.11 -7.77 -7.90
C LEU A 79 1.75 -6.49 -7.37
N SER A 80 1.82 -5.44 -8.19
CA SER A 80 2.54 -4.22 -7.85
C SER A 80 2.09 -3.58 -6.53
N PRO A 81 0.79 -3.40 -6.23
CA PRO A 81 0.36 -2.91 -4.93
C PRO A 81 0.73 -3.83 -3.77
N LEU A 82 0.68 -5.14 -3.98
CA LEU A 82 1.05 -6.11 -2.94
C LEU A 82 2.53 -5.99 -2.56
N LEU A 83 3.41 -5.77 -3.53
CA LEU A 83 4.82 -5.53 -3.26
C LEU A 83 5.04 -4.27 -2.42
N ALA A 84 4.30 -3.21 -2.73
CA ALA A 84 4.35 -1.97 -1.96
C ALA A 84 3.85 -2.17 -0.52
N MET A 85 2.86 -3.03 -0.30
CA MET A 85 2.33 -3.35 1.03
C MET A 85 3.33 -4.08 1.92
N CYS A 86 4.41 -4.61 1.36
CA CYS A 86 5.49 -5.27 2.10
C CYS A 86 6.64 -4.32 2.46
N PHE A 87 6.52 -3.03 2.15
CA PHE A 87 7.56 -2.04 2.40
C PHE A 87 7.99 -2.03 3.88
N GLY A 88 9.32 -2.10 4.08
CA GLY A 88 9.90 -2.02 5.42
C GLY A 88 9.76 -3.28 6.27
N LEU A 89 9.14 -4.35 5.77
CA LEU A 89 9.01 -5.60 6.52
C LEU A 89 10.26 -6.49 6.34
N PRO A 90 10.76 -7.11 7.42
CA PRO A 90 11.81 -8.13 7.31
C PRO A 90 11.38 -9.28 6.39
N GLY A 91 12.29 -9.77 5.56
CA GLY A 91 11.99 -10.86 4.61
C GLY A 91 11.29 -10.42 3.32
N SER A 92 11.01 -9.15 3.13
CA SER A 92 10.31 -8.64 1.95
C SER A 92 11.05 -8.92 0.64
N LYS A 93 12.38 -8.93 0.65
CA LYS A 93 13.18 -9.22 -0.54
C LYS A 93 12.93 -10.63 -1.08
N LYS A 94 12.97 -11.63 -0.22
CA LYS A 94 12.68 -13.02 -0.59
C LYS A 94 11.22 -13.16 -1.02
N PHE A 95 10.32 -12.54 -0.30
CA PHE A 95 8.89 -12.55 -0.63
C PHE A 95 8.62 -11.99 -2.02
N LYS A 96 9.26 -10.88 -2.38
CA LYS A 96 9.15 -10.30 -3.74
C LYS A 96 9.63 -11.26 -4.83
N GLN A 97 10.74 -11.97 -4.59
CA GLN A 97 11.24 -12.97 -5.53
C GLN A 97 10.24 -14.09 -5.73
N ASP A 98 9.70 -14.64 -4.65
CA ASP A 98 8.72 -15.72 -4.68
C ASP A 98 7.42 -15.28 -5.37
N LEU A 99 6.97 -14.04 -5.14
CA LEU A 99 5.78 -13.49 -5.77
C LEU A 99 5.91 -13.36 -7.29
N ASN A 100 7.06 -12.93 -7.79
CA ASN A 100 7.30 -12.80 -9.23
C ASN A 100 7.11 -14.13 -9.96
N GLU A 101 7.49 -15.22 -9.33
CA GLU A 101 7.28 -16.55 -9.87
C GLU A 101 5.80 -16.98 -9.79
N LEU A 102 5.17 -16.77 -8.64
CA LEU A 102 3.79 -17.19 -8.39
C LEU A 102 2.77 -16.42 -9.24
N ILE A 103 3.04 -15.17 -9.56
CA ILE A 103 2.10 -14.37 -10.35
C ILE A 103 1.95 -14.91 -11.77
N ARG A 104 2.99 -15.54 -12.32
CA ARG A 104 2.94 -16.15 -13.65
C ARG A 104 2.01 -17.36 -13.66
N THR A 105 1.90 -18.07 -12.56
CA THR A 105 1.04 -19.26 -12.43
C THR A 105 -0.39 -18.92 -12.02
N ARG A 106 -0.65 -17.68 -11.61
CA ARG A 106 -1.95 -17.19 -11.09
C ARG A 106 -2.49 -18.03 -9.92
N ASP A 107 -1.60 -18.55 -9.10
CA ASP A 107 -1.96 -19.40 -7.97
C ASP A 107 -2.14 -18.55 -6.70
N VAL A 108 -3.36 -18.10 -6.44
CA VAL A 108 -3.70 -17.25 -5.28
C VAL A 108 -3.50 -18.03 -3.97
N VAL A 109 -3.76 -19.31 -3.95
CA VAL A 109 -3.59 -20.14 -2.74
C VAL A 109 -2.12 -20.14 -2.32
N ARG A 110 -1.21 -20.37 -3.25
CA ARG A 110 0.23 -20.33 -2.98
C ARG A 110 0.71 -18.92 -2.62
N LEU A 111 0.14 -17.89 -3.22
CA LEU A 111 0.42 -16.51 -2.83
C LEU A 111 0.08 -16.25 -1.37
N LYS A 112 -1.11 -16.66 -0.94
CA LYS A 112 -1.54 -16.54 0.46
C LYS A 112 -0.62 -17.31 1.41
N GLU A 113 -0.29 -18.53 1.07
CA GLU A 113 0.62 -19.37 1.87
C GLU A 113 2.02 -18.76 1.97
N THR A 114 2.54 -18.26 0.86
CA THR A 114 3.86 -17.62 0.81
C THR A 114 3.91 -16.38 1.69
N TYR A 115 2.86 -15.55 1.61
CA TYR A 115 2.74 -14.37 2.46
C TYR A 115 2.67 -14.75 3.93
N LYS A 116 1.87 -15.75 4.25
CA LYS A 116 1.70 -16.25 5.62
C LYS A 116 3.03 -16.73 6.22
N LYS A 117 3.79 -17.51 5.45
CA LYS A 117 5.12 -17.96 5.87
C LYS A 117 6.10 -16.80 6.08
N ALA A 118 6.00 -15.77 5.28
CA ALA A 118 6.92 -14.64 5.33
C ALA A 118 6.63 -13.68 6.50
N PHE A 119 5.36 -13.45 6.85
CA PHE A 119 4.95 -12.33 7.70
C PHE A 119 3.98 -12.65 8.84
N GLU A 120 3.33 -13.81 8.85
CA GLU A 120 2.27 -14.14 9.82
C GLU A 120 2.69 -15.22 10.83
N TYR A 121 3.81 -15.10 11.41
CA TYR A 121 4.18 -16.03 12.47
C TYR A 121 3.67 -15.57 13.81
#